data_65c27b78b63e436aa84d2729c00e944d
#
_entry.id   65c27b78b63e436aa84d2729c00e944d
#
_cell.length_a   1.000
_cell.length_b   1.000
_cell.length_c   1.000
_cell.angle_alpha   90.00
_cell.angle_beta   90.00
_cell.angle_gamma   90.00
#
_symmetry.space_group_name_H-M   'P 1'
#
loop_
_entity.id
_entity.type
_entity.pdbx_description
1 polymer ?
#
loop_
_entity_poly.entity_id
_entity_poly.type
_entity_poly.pdbx_seq_one_letter_code
_entity_poly.pdbx_strand_id
1 'polypeptide(L)'
;MRFKRMSEIYSRLVDYTITGTDEINDFSVGSAMRAIYEAIAMELEQYYVLNRENMAEAIEQGVYSSFGFTRKKSVRAYGVVQVTFHNAIQTDIILSRGSRFLSSSKSYPQIYETLVDYRIPKGSLVADFEVYCLSPGATGNIPANTLDMMQAPIANTRLVTNPAAFQTGQDQEPLEEQRSRFNAFIKSLSKATKDAIEYGTRTVEEVAGVYVEEETGRVNVYAHDRNGNLTDTVKAKIETVLDDYRAAGIPVRVLPVTRKSVDVDVTITLTNKNAVTTTFQNKVALEISRYLNSMQTSQSLILSELISIIKYIDRQLIYDVSFTTPTGNIVLLGSEIIRAGNVTIKLQ
;
A
#
# COMPACT_ATOMS: atom_id res chain seq x y z
N MET A 1 -8.62 14.83 -30.79
CA MET A 1 -7.42 15.40 -31.46
C MET A 1 -6.96 14.47 -32.55
N ARG A 2 -6.70 14.98 -33.77
CA ARG A 2 -6.26 14.11 -34.87
C ARG A 2 -4.77 13.84 -34.71
N PHE A 3 -4.41 12.59 -34.51
CA PHE A 3 -3.03 12.14 -34.44
C PHE A 3 -2.38 12.23 -35.82
N LYS A 4 -1.18 12.79 -35.92
CA LYS A 4 -0.40 12.85 -37.14
C LYS A 4 0.84 11.96 -36.99
N ARG A 5 1.05 11.09 -37.98
CA ARG A 5 2.23 10.22 -38.04
C ARG A 5 3.43 10.99 -38.58
N MET A 6 4.62 10.52 -38.27
CA MET A 6 5.89 11.03 -38.77
C MET A 6 5.84 11.28 -40.28
N SER A 7 5.35 10.32 -41.08
CA SER A 7 5.24 10.43 -42.53
C SER A 7 4.33 11.58 -42.99
N GLU A 8 3.19 11.83 -42.32
CA GLU A 8 2.31 12.95 -42.63
C GLU A 8 2.98 14.30 -42.30
N ILE A 9 3.70 14.35 -41.20
CA ILE A 9 4.41 15.56 -40.74
C ILE A 9 5.56 15.85 -41.71
N TYR A 10 6.34 14.83 -42.05
CA TYR A 10 7.43 14.95 -42.97
C TYR A 10 6.96 15.44 -44.37
N SER A 11 5.95 14.80 -44.96
CA SER A 11 5.38 15.24 -46.23
C SER A 11 4.95 16.70 -46.20
N ARG A 12 4.31 17.15 -45.12
CA ARG A 12 3.90 18.57 -44.99
C ARG A 12 5.08 19.51 -44.87
N LEU A 13 6.17 19.12 -44.18
CA LEU A 13 7.37 19.93 -44.10
C LEU A 13 8.02 20.09 -45.48
N VAL A 14 8.10 18.98 -46.24
CA VAL A 14 8.62 19.02 -47.60
C VAL A 14 7.75 19.86 -48.54
N ASP A 15 6.43 19.69 -48.51
CA ASP A 15 5.47 20.48 -49.31
C ASP A 15 5.58 21.97 -49.03
N TYR A 16 5.69 22.33 -47.74
CA TYR A 16 5.85 23.72 -47.31
C TYR A 16 7.16 24.34 -47.84
N THR A 17 8.25 23.56 -47.84
CA THR A 17 9.54 24.04 -48.27
C THR A 17 9.58 24.23 -49.80
N ILE A 18 9.10 23.24 -50.55
CA ILE A 18 9.05 23.30 -52.03
C ILE A 18 8.15 24.48 -52.51
N THR A 19 7.09 24.77 -51.76
CA THR A 19 6.18 25.89 -52.08
C THR A 19 6.79 27.24 -51.71
N GLY A 20 7.67 27.29 -50.70
CA GLY A 20 8.25 28.53 -50.18
C GLY A 20 9.56 28.97 -50.81
N THR A 21 10.34 28.05 -51.36
CA THR A 21 11.66 28.37 -51.99
C THR A 21 12.06 27.30 -53.00
N ASP A 22 12.71 27.72 -54.10
CA ASP A 22 13.30 26.86 -55.10
C ASP A 22 14.75 26.46 -54.77
N GLU A 23 15.34 27.05 -53.72
CA GLU A 23 16.75 26.83 -53.35
C GLU A 23 16.95 25.50 -52.61
N ILE A 24 15.90 24.99 -51.94
CA ILE A 24 15.93 23.74 -51.18
C ILE A 24 15.04 22.70 -51.87
N ASN A 25 15.67 21.82 -52.65
CA ASN A 25 14.95 20.85 -53.47
C ASN A 25 15.47 19.43 -53.33
N ASP A 26 16.54 19.19 -52.57
CA ASP A 26 17.10 17.82 -52.37
C ASP A 26 16.54 17.21 -51.06
N PHE A 27 15.56 16.33 -51.24
CA PHE A 27 14.98 15.46 -50.20
C PHE A 27 15.23 13.97 -50.45
N SER A 28 16.28 13.65 -51.21
CA SER A 28 16.68 12.28 -51.47
C SER A 28 17.17 11.58 -50.21
N VAL A 29 17.22 10.24 -50.27
CA VAL A 29 17.72 9.44 -49.16
C VAL A 29 19.19 9.75 -48.89
N GLY A 30 19.50 10.22 -47.67
CA GLY A 30 20.84 10.61 -47.27
C GLY A 30 21.12 12.12 -47.37
N SER A 31 20.21 12.93 -47.88
CA SER A 31 20.39 14.40 -47.88
C SER A 31 20.25 14.97 -46.46
N ALA A 32 20.97 16.04 -46.17
CA ALA A 32 20.96 16.72 -44.88
C ALA A 32 19.56 17.26 -44.53
N MET A 33 18.84 17.83 -45.52
CA MET A 33 17.50 18.38 -45.29
C MET A 33 16.48 17.28 -44.94
N ARG A 34 16.57 16.13 -45.60
CA ARG A 34 15.75 14.98 -45.28
C ARG A 34 16.00 14.49 -43.85
N ALA A 35 17.26 14.36 -43.43
CA ALA A 35 17.61 13.92 -42.08
C ALA A 35 17.08 14.87 -41.01
N ILE A 36 17.16 16.20 -41.23
CA ILE A 36 16.62 17.21 -40.33
C ILE A 36 15.09 17.11 -40.24
N TYR A 37 14.41 16.98 -41.39
CA TYR A 37 12.93 16.92 -41.38
C TYR A 37 12.41 15.60 -40.81
N GLU A 38 13.11 14.48 -41.04
CA GLU A 38 12.78 13.20 -40.39
C GLU A 38 12.94 13.31 -38.85
N ALA A 39 14.02 13.93 -38.36
CA ALA A 39 14.22 14.16 -36.91
C ALA A 39 13.13 15.04 -36.31
N ILE A 40 12.81 16.17 -36.95
CA ILE A 40 11.73 17.06 -36.51
C ILE A 40 10.37 16.35 -36.53
N ALA A 41 10.09 15.57 -37.58
CA ALA A 41 8.83 14.86 -37.73
C ALA A 41 8.69 13.75 -36.66
N MET A 42 9.78 13.09 -36.30
CA MET A 42 9.83 12.08 -35.22
C MET A 42 9.54 12.70 -33.85
N GLU A 43 10.20 13.82 -33.52
CA GLU A 43 9.96 14.54 -32.26
C GLU A 43 8.52 15.06 -32.17
N LEU A 44 7.97 15.58 -33.24
CA LEU A 44 6.58 16.03 -33.29
C LEU A 44 5.58 14.87 -33.15
N GLU A 45 5.87 13.70 -33.75
CA GLU A 45 5.04 12.49 -33.55
C GLU A 45 5.03 12.07 -32.08
N GLN A 46 6.20 12.01 -31.42
CA GLN A 46 6.31 11.73 -30.00
C GLN A 46 5.54 12.74 -29.16
N TYR A 47 5.65 14.04 -29.49
CA TYR A 47 4.87 15.08 -28.82
C TYR A 47 3.36 14.86 -28.97
N TYR A 48 2.87 14.47 -30.16
CA TYR A 48 1.45 14.15 -30.36
C TYR A 48 1.00 12.95 -29.51
N VAL A 49 1.83 11.90 -29.38
CA VAL A 49 1.52 10.74 -28.53
C VAL A 49 1.42 11.14 -27.08
N LEU A 50 2.43 11.82 -26.54
CA LEU A 50 2.47 12.28 -25.15
C LEU A 50 1.31 13.23 -24.85
N ASN A 51 1.01 14.15 -25.76
CA ASN A 51 -0.08 15.11 -25.56
C ASN A 51 -1.44 14.41 -25.53
N ARG A 52 -1.65 13.36 -26.34
CA ARG A 52 -2.88 12.57 -26.30
C ARG A 52 -3.05 11.85 -24.96
N GLU A 53 -1.99 11.25 -24.44
CA GLU A 53 -1.98 10.55 -23.15
C GLU A 53 -2.26 11.55 -22.01
N ASN A 54 -1.54 12.65 -21.99
CA ASN A 54 -1.72 13.71 -20.99
C ASN A 54 -3.14 14.31 -21.03
N MET A 55 -3.73 14.48 -22.23
CA MET A 55 -5.10 14.97 -22.34
C MET A 55 -6.13 13.96 -21.81
N ALA A 56 -5.92 12.68 -22.07
CA ALA A 56 -6.82 11.63 -21.55
C ALA A 56 -6.81 11.65 -20.02
N GLU A 57 -5.62 11.70 -19.41
CA GLU A 57 -5.46 11.79 -17.96
C GLU A 57 -6.03 13.11 -17.41
N ALA A 58 -5.77 14.25 -18.07
CA ALA A 58 -6.28 15.55 -17.65
C ALA A 58 -7.82 15.62 -17.66
N ILE A 59 -8.47 15.01 -18.66
CA ILE A 59 -9.94 14.94 -18.72
C ILE A 59 -10.46 14.09 -17.57
N GLU A 60 -9.87 12.93 -17.32
CA GLU A 60 -10.26 12.03 -16.23
C GLU A 60 -10.10 12.72 -14.86
N GLN A 61 -8.95 13.36 -14.61
CA GLN A 61 -8.71 14.11 -13.38
C GLN A 61 -9.63 15.33 -13.24
N GLY A 62 -9.97 15.99 -14.36
CA GLY A 62 -10.94 17.06 -14.39
C GLY A 62 -12.33 16.62 -13.97
N VAL A 63 -12.77 15.45 -14.42
CA VAL A 63 -14.04 14.84 -13.97
C VAL A 63 -14.00 14.53 -12.47
N TYR A 64 -12.92 13.89 -11.98
CA TYR A 64 -12.80 13.59 -10.56
C TYR A 64 -12.84 14.85 -9.69
N SER A 65 -12.09 15.88 -10.07
CA SER A 65 -12.05 17.15 -9.33
C SER A 65 -13.40 17.87 -9.32
N SER A 66 -14.21 17.75 -10.38
CA SER A 66 -15.56 18.31 -10.44
C SER A 66 -16.51 17.73 -9.38
N PHE A 67 -16.24 16.49 -8.95
CA PHE A 67 -16.94 15.83 -7.85
C PHE A 67 -16.23 15.97 -6.50
N GLY A 68 -15.16 16.75 -6.40
CA GLY A 68 -14.31 16.82 -5.20
C GLY A 68 -13.57 15.52 -4.89
N PHE A 69 -13.40 14.65 -5.88
CA PHE A 69 -12.84 13.32 -5.72
C PHE A 69 -11.33 13.35 -5.93
N THR A 70 -10.57 13.30 -4.84
CA THR A 70 -9.11 13.39 -4.87
C THR A 70 -8.47 12.02 -4.67
N ARG A 71 -7.27 11.88 -5.18
CA ARG A 71 -6.41 10.71 -4.98
C ARG A 71 -5.99 10.59 -3.52
N LYS A 72 -6.05 9.39 -2.93
CA LYS A 72 -5.56 9.17 -1.57
C LYS A 72 -4.04 9.33 -1.54
N LYS A 73 -3.57 10.11 -0.57
CA LYS A 73 -2.12 10.37 -0.38
C LYS A 73 -1.45 9.17 0.25
N SER A 74 -0.14 9.05 0.03
CA SER A 74 0.71 8.08 0.74
C SER A 74 0.69 8.34 2.25
N VAL A 75 0.73 7.25 3.02
CA VAL A 75 0.72 7.26 4.49
C VAL A 75 2.09 6.81 4.99
N ARG A 76 2.59 7.49 6.02
CA ARG A 76 3.85 7.13 6.70
C ARG A 76 3.67 5.83 7.49
N ALA A 77 4.68 4.95 7.44
CA ALA A 77 4.73 3.82 8.36
C ALA A 77 5.01 4.31 9.78
N TYR A 78 4.35 3.72 10.76
CA TYR A 78 4.58 4.00 12.17
C TYR A 78 4.50 2.72 13.01
N GLY A 79 5.07 2.80 14.19
CA GLY A 79 5.02 1.71 15.16
C GLY A 79 5.81 2.06 16.41
N VAL A 80 5.97 1.08 17.30
CA VAL A 80 6.65 1.25 18.58
C VAL A 80 8.07 0.73 18.50
N VAL A 81 9.01 1.56 18.95
CA VAL A 81 10.40 1.17 19.19
C VAL A 81 10.63 1.09 20.70
N GLN A 82 11.22 0.00 21.12
CA GLN A 82 11.57 -0.26 22.50
C GLN A 82 13.08 -0.04 22.72
N VAL A 83 13.41 0.73 23.71
CA VAL A 83 14.80 0.95 24.16
C VAL A 83 14.98 0.32 25.52
N THR A 84 15.94 -0.60 25.63
CA THR A 84 16.32 -1.26 26.90
C THR A 84 17.62 -0.67 27.38
N PHE A 85 17.73 -0.38 28.69
CA PHE A 85 18.92 0.16 29.33
C PHE A 85 19.70 -0.91 30.08
N HIS A 86 21.03 -0.72 30.24
CA HIS A 86 21.88 -1.62 31.03
C HIS A 86 21.51 -1.62 32.50
N ASN A 87 21.23 -0.43 33.04
CA ASN A 87 20.83 -0.20 34.41
C ASN A 87 19.65 0.75 34.47
N ALA A 88 18.91 0.72 35.56
CA ALA A 88 17.81 1.66 35.79
C ALA A 88 18.30 3.11 35.68
N ILE A 89 17.55 3.94 34.98
CA ILE A 89 17.87 5.36 34.77
C ILE A 89 17.86 6.09 36.12
N GLN A 90 18.92 6.88 36.39
CA GLN A 90 19.12 7.55 37.68
C GLN A 90 18.38 8.89 37.77
N THR A 91 18.13 9.54 36.65
CA THR A 91 17.44 10.84 36.55
C THR A 91 16.40 10.79 35.44
N ASP A 92 15.34 11.59 35.53
CA ASP A 92 14.38 11.71 34.43
C ASP A 92 15.10 12.19 33.16
N ILE A 93 14.84 11.53 32.05
CA ILE A 93 15.40 11.88 30.73
C ILE A 93 14.23 12.27 29.82
N ILE A 94 14.41 13.33 29.04
CA ILE A 94 13.49 13.74 28.01
C ILE A 94 14.10 13.35 26.66
N LEU A 95 13.41 12.47 25.92
CA LEU A 95 13.70 12.21 24.51
C LEU A 95 12.93 13.22 23.68
N SER A 96 13.63 14.14 23.05
CA SER A 96 13.00 15.22 22.31
C SER A 96 12.34 14.69 21.02
N ARG A 97 11.29 15.38 20.63
CA ARG A 97 10.69 15.25 19.30
C ARG A 97 11.76 15.35 18.22
N GLY A 98 11.62 14.52 17.15
CA GLY A 98 12.60 14.46 16.08
C GLY A 98 13.80 13.54 16.38
N SER A 99 13.78 12.81 17.51
CA SER A 99 14.77 11.77 17.77
C SER A 99 14.63 10.64 16.76
N ARG A 100 15.76 10.23 16.16
CA ARG A 100 15.78 9.34 15.00
C ARG A 100 16.28 7.95 15.33
N PHE A 101 15.56 6.97 14.76
CA PHE A 101 15.85 5.55 14.85
C PHE A 101 16.08 5.01 13.44
N LEU A 102 17.03 4.09 13.30
CA LEU A 102 17.46 3.55 12.02
C LEU A 102 17.93 2.10 12.16
N SER A 103 18.10 1.44 11.04
CA SER A 103 18.66 0.10 10.98
C SER A 103 20.12 0.15 10.51
N SER A 104 20.97 -0.68 11.10
CA SER A 104 22.32 -0.93 10.61
C SER A 104 22.33 -1.69 9.28
N SER A 105 21.22 -2.37 8.95
CA SER A 105 21.07 -3.12 7.71
C SER A 105 20.81 -2.21 6.52
N LYS A 106 21.65 -2.33 5.48
CA LYS A 106 21.45 -1.61 4.19
C LYS A 106 20.15 -2.00 3.48
N SER A 107 19.54 -3.12 3.83
CA SER A 107 18.26 -3.55 3.25
C SER A 107 17.08 -2.71 3.71
N TYR A 108 17.22 -1.99 4.82
CA TYR A 108 16.17 -1.15 5.41
C TYR A 108 16.73 0.26 5.70
N PRO A 109 16.96 1.07 4.66
CA PRO A 109 17.63 2.38 4.79
C PRO A 109 16.71 3.47 5.35
N GLN A 110 15.50 3.14 5.77
CA GLN A 110 14.51 4.11 6.22
C GLN A 110 14.85 4.65 7.62
N ILE A 111 14.54 5.92 7.83
CA ILE A 111 14.74 6.63 9.09
C ILE A 111 13.37 6.89 9.71
N TYR A 112 13.27 6.67 11.02
CA TYR A 112 12.05 6.89 11.80
C TYR A 112 12.32 7.98 12.84
N GLU A 113 11.34 8.83 13.09
CA GLU A 113 11.43 9.92 14.04
C GLU A 113 10.26 9.95 15.02
N THR A 114 10.51 10.44 16.24
CA THR A 114 9.45 10.74 17.21
C THR A 114 8.76 12.06 16.85
N LEU A 115 7.41 12.10 16.95
CA LEU A 115 6.63 13.32 16.68
C LEU A 115 6.35 14.14 17.93
N VAL A 116 6.57 13.58 19.14
CA VAL A 116 6.36 14.20 20.43
C VAL A 116 7.57 13.99 21.34
N ASP A 117 7.65 14.80 22.39
CA ASP A 117 8.63 14.60 23.46
C ASP A 117 8.18 13.47 24.38
N TYR A 118 9.09 12.56 24.70
CA TYR A 118 8.83 11.46 25.64
C TYR A 118 9.63 11.64 26.91
N ARG A 119 8.96 11.58 28.05
CA ARG A 119 9.61 11.56 29.38
C ARG A 119 9.85 10.11 29.80
N ILE A 120 11.09 9.78 30.04
CA ILE A 120 11.52 8.49 30.59
C ILE A 120 11.75 8.71 32.09
N PRO A 121 10.91 8.15 32.95
CA PRO A 121 11.03 8.39 34.38
C PRO A 121 12.26 7.68 34.98
N LYS A 122 12.78 8.24 36.05
CA LYS A 122 13.81 7.61 36.87
C LYS A 122 13.37 6.20 37.28
N GLY A 123 14.28 5.24 37.23
CA GLY A 123 14.03 3.84 37.58
C GLY A 123 13.62 2.96 36.39
N SER A 124 13.38 3.53 35.22
CA SER A 124 13.03 2.77 34.02
C SER A 124 14.20 1.93 33.53
N LEU A 125 13.93 0.65 33.22
CA LEU A 125 14.83 -0.26 32.51
C LEU A 125 14.48 -0.38 31.02
N VAL A 126 13.24 -0.09 30.67
CA VAL A 126 12.70 -0.16 29.31
C VAL A 126 11.85 1.09 29.06
N ALA A 127 11.91 1.60 27.84
CA ALA A 127 11.07 2.71 27.41
C ALA A 127 10.58 2.45 25.97
N ASP A 128 9.30 2.71 25.72
CA ASP A 128 8.65 2.54 24.44
C ASP A 128 8.36 3.91 23.81
N PHE A 129 8.64 4.04 22.51
CA PHE A 129 8.47 5.26 21.75
C PHE A 129 7.69 4.98 20.48
N GLU A 130 6.65 5.73 20.22
CA GLU A 130 6.00 5.71 18.93
C GLU A 130 6.81 6.54 17.94
N VAL A 131 7.15 5.92 16.81
CA VAL A 131 7.98 6.52 15.77
C VAL A 131 7.28 6.43 14.42
N TYR A 132 7.59 7.39 13.55
CA TYR A 132 7.03 7.53 12.22
C TYR A 132 8.15 7.59 11.19
N CYS A 133 7.98 6.86 10.09
CA CYS A 133 8.93 6.91 8.98
C CYS A 133 9.00 8.32 8.39
N LEU A 134 10.19 8.82 8.08
CA LEU A 134 10.36 10.12 7.42
C LEU A 134 9.72 10.14 6.05
N SER A 135 9.92 9.07 5.28
CA SER A 135 9.34 8.94 3.94
C SER A 135 7.96 8.30 4.01
N PRO A 136 6.93 8.89 3.38
CA PRO A 136 5.64 8.24 3.25
C PRO A 136 5.72 7.09 2.25
N GLY A 137 4.86 6.09 2.41
CA GLY A 137 4.78 4.95 1.51
C GLY A 137 5.04 3.60 2.17
N ALA A 138 4.79 2.54 1.42
CA ALA A 138 4.99 1.16 1.85
C ALA A 138 6.48 0.82 2.07
N THR A 139 7.40 1.59 1.51
CA THR A 139 8.85 1.44 1.75
C THR A 139 9.24 1.63 3.21
N GLY A 140 8.43 2.32 4.00
CA GLY A 140 8.60 2.45 5.44
C GLY A 140 8.14 1.23 6.24
N ASN A 141 7.59 0.20 5.62
CA ASN A 141 7.21 -1.04 6.32
C ASN A 141 8.45 -1.91 6.54
N ILE A 142 8.66 -2.34 7.77
CA ILE A 142 9.84 -3.12 8.17
C ILE A 142 9.44 -4.30 9.06
N PRO A 143 10.19 -5.41 9.00
CA PRO A 143 10.01 -6.54 9.92
C PRO A 143 10.26 -6.16 11.38
N ALA A 144 9.80 -7.01 12.28
CA ALA A 144 10.18 -6.93 13.68
C ALA A 144 11.71 -7.08 13.84
N ASN A 145 12.25 -6.48 14.90
CA ASN A 145 13.68 -6.54 15.25
C ASN A 145 14.62 -6.01 14.15
N THR A 146 14.18 -5.01 13.39
CA THR A 146 14.96 -4.40 12.30
C THR A 146 15.63 -3.10 12.72
N LEU A 147 14.98 -2.30 13.57
CA LEU A 147 15.57 -1.07 14.11
C LEU A 147 16.49 -1.44 15.28
N ASP A 148 17.76 -1.09 15.16
CA ASP A 148 18.80 -1.44 16.12
C ASP A 148 19.68 -0.25 16.56
N MET A 149 19.46 0.94 15.98
CA MET A 149 20.26 2.11 16.22
C MET A 149 19.42 3.37 16.49
N MET A 150 19.97 4.23 17.34
CA MET A 150 19.54 5.62 17.47
C MET A 150 20.61 6.54 16.90
N GLN A 151 20.22 7.58 16.17
CA GLN A 151 21.16 8.59 15.66
C GLN A 151 21.86 9.33 16.79
N ALA A 152 21.14 9.64 17.86
CA ALA A 152 21.67 10.22 19.11
C ALA A 152 21.32 9.25 20.26
N PRO A 153 22.20 8.31 20.61
CA PRO A 153 21.91 7.31 21.64
C PRO A 153 21.76 7.95 23.02
N ILE A 154 20.79 7.49 23.78
CA ILE A 154 20.62 7.83 25.20
C ILE A 154 21.74 7.12 25.95
N ALA A 155 22.30 7.80 26.94
CA ALA A 155 23.33 7.19 27.80
C ALA A 155 22.79 5.91 28.47
N ASN A 156 23.62 4.87 28.56
CA ASN A 156 23.27 3.58 29.17
C ASN A 156 22.29 2.71 28.32
N THR A 157 22.06 3.04 27.04
CA THR A 157 21.27 2.18 26.13
C THR A 157 21.98 0.86 25.90
N ARG A 158 21.26 -0.24 26.12
CA ARG A 158 21.72 -1.61 25.87
C ARG A 158 21.27 -2.12 24.51
N LEU A 159 19.98 -1.93 24.22
CA LEU A 159 19.32 -2.48 23.02
C LEU A 159 18.24 -1.52 22.55
N VAL A 160 18.18 -1.34 21.25
CA VAL A 160 17.09 -0.68 20.55
C VAL A 160 16.43 -1.72 19.65
N THR A 161 15.13 -1.84 19.67
CA THR A 161 14.44 -2.79 18.78
C THR A 161 12.99 -2.34 18.51
N ASN A 162 12.43 -2.73 17.38
CA ASN A 162 11.00 -2.70 17.16
C ASN A 162 10.43 -4.12 17.40
N PRO A 163 9.70 -4.35 18.49
CA PRO A 163 9.23 -5.70 18.84
C PRO A 163 8.20 -6.24 17.84
N ALA A 164 7.50 -5.36 17.14
CA ALA A 164 6.53 -5.71 16.12
C ALA A 164 6.93 -5.16 14.74
N ALA A 165 6.47 -5.80 13.67
CA ALA A 165 6.65 -5.29 12.32
C ALA A 165 5.81 -4.01 12.10
N PHE A 166 6.36 -3.04 11.36
CA PHE A 166 5.61 -1.88 10.90
C PHE A 166 4.99 -2.20 9.54
N GLN A 167 3.66 -2.10 9.45
CA GLN A 167 2.89 -2.45 8.26
C GLN A 167 1.86 -1.36 7.89
N THR A 168 1.97 -0.19 8.51
CA THR A 168 1.01 0.90 8.39
C THR A 168 1.27 1.84 7.22
N GLY A 169 2.49 1.77 6.63
CA GLY A 169 2.87 2.58 5.48
C GLY A 169 2.11 2.16 4.21
N GLN A 170 1.62 3.15 3.48
CA GLN A 170 0.90 2.94 2.22
C GLN A 170 1.40 3.90 1.17
N ASP A 171 1.55 3.41 -0.04
CA ASP A 171 1.85 4.24 -1.20
C ASP A 171 0.65 5.09 -1.60
N GLN A 172 0.89 6.08 -2.44
CA GLN A 172 -0.19 6.85 -3.02
C GLN A 172 -1.10 5.91 -3.84
N GLU A 173 -2.41 6.14 -3.75
CA GLU A 173 -3.41 5.35 -4.47
C GLU A 173 -3.07 5.27 -5.96
N PRO A 174 -2.95 4.07 -6.56
CA PRO A 174 -2.80 3.91 -8.00
C PRO A 174 -3.98 4.50 -8.77
N LEU A 175 -3.76 4.92 -10.02
CA LEU A 175 -4.83 5.50 -10.87
C LEU A 175 -6.00 4.53 -11.07
N GLU A 176 -5.72 3.24 -11.21
CA GLU A 176 -6.75 2.21 -11.39
C GLU A 176 -7.62 2.04 -10.13
N GLU A 177 -7.04 2.15 -8.94
CA GLU A 177 -7.79 2.13 -7.68
C GLU A 177 -8.65 3.37 -7.52
N GLN A 178 -8.12 4.56 -7.87
CA GLN A 178 -8.89 5.80 -7.91
C GLN A 178 -10.08 5.67 -8.86
N ARG A 179 -9.88 5.12 -10.05
CA ARG A 179 -10.94 4.88 -11.04
C ARG A 179 -12.01 3.92 -10.51
N SER A 180 -11.57 2.82 -9.90
CA SER A 180 -12.48 1.84 -9.28
C SER A 180 -13.31 2.47 -8.16
N ARG A 181 -12.67 3.26 -7.31
CA ARG A 181 -13.33 3.99 -6.22
C ARG A 181 -14.29 5.06 -6.74
N PHE A 182 -13.96 5.76 -7.82
CA PHE A 182 -14.86 6.71 -8.47
C PHE A 182 -16.07 6.01 -9.08
N ASN A 183 -15.91 4.86 -9.73
CA ASN A 183 -17.00 4.07 -10.25
C ASN A 183 -17.94 3.58 -9.12
N ALA A 184 -17.38 3.17 -7.97
CA ALA A 184 -18.17 2.83 -6.80
C ALA A 184 -18.95 4.04 -6.26
N PHE A 185 -18.34 5.23 -6.25
CA PHE A 185 -19.01 6.48 -5.90
C PHE A 185 -20.19 6.77 -6.83
N ILE A 186 -20.02 6.68 -8.14
CA ILE A 186 -21.09 6.89 -9.11
C ILE A 186 -22.26 5.92 -8.88
N LYS A 187 -21.97 4.63 -8.64
CA LYS A 187 -22.99 3.63 -8.29
C LYS A 187 -23.70 3.96 -6.98
N SER A 188 -23.00 4.53 -6.02
CA SER A 188 -23.57 4.89 -4.70
C SER A 188 -24.54 6.09 -4.76
N LEU A 189 -24.56 6.84 -5.85
CA LEU A 189 -25.52 7.94 -6.03
C LEU A 189 -26.97 7.42 -6.06
N SER A 190 -27.18 6.16 -6.44
CA SER A 190 -28.44 5.47 -6.25
C SER A 190 -28.54 4.98 -4.80
N LYS A 191 -29.11 5.79 -3.92
CA LYS A 191 -29.27 5.46 -2.48
C LYS A 191 -30.05 4.15 -2.27
N ALA A 192 -29.92 3.55 -1.10
CA ALA A 192 -30.61 2.34 -0.66
C ALA A 192 -30.23 1.03 -1.39
N THR A 193 -29.17 1.03 -2.17
CA THR A 193 -28.59 -0.18 -2.75
C THR A 193 -27.47 -0.74 -1.90
N LYS A 194 -27.15 -2.02 -2.06
CA LYS A 194 -25.98 -2.65 -1.39
C LYS A 194 -24.69 -1.87 -1.66
N ASP A 195 -24.46 -1.50 -2.93
CA ASP A 195 -23.28 -0.74 -3.36
C ASP A 195 -23.23 0.64 -2.67
N ALA A 196 -24.38 1.31 -2.48
CA ALA A 196 -24.43 2.59 -1.79
C ALA A 196 -24.10 2.46 -0.30
N ILE A 197 -24.63 1.45 0.38
CA ILE A 197 -24.35 1.18 1.79
C ILE A 197 -22.87 0.81 1.99
N GLU A 198 -22.32 -0.04 1.11
CA GLU A 198 -20.90 -0.39 1.14
C GLU A 198 -20.02 0.85 0.92
N TYR A 199 -20.33 1.65 -0.09
CA TYR A 199 -19.60 2.89 -0.36
C TYR A 199 -19.67 3.85 0.83
N GLY A 200 -20.87 4.12 1.36
CA GLY A 200 -21.05 4.99 2.52
C GLY A 200 -20.22 4.53 3.72
N THR A 201 -20.20 3.22 3.99
CA THR A 201 -19.38 2.66 5.08
C THR A 201 -17.88 2.89 4.84
N ARG A 202 -17.41 2.74 3.59
CA ARG A 202 -15.99 2.95 3.20
C ARG A 202 -15.56 4.43 3.19
N THR A 203 -16.49 5.38 3.28
CA THR A 203 -16.12 6.81 3.41
C THR A 203 -15.59 7.16 4.80
N VAL A 204 -15.87 6.33 5.80
CA VAL A 204 -15.28 6.47 7.14
C VAL A 204 -13.81 6.05 7.07
N GLU A 205 -12.90 6.97 7.37
CA GLU A 205 -11.46 6.83 7.11
C GLU A 205 -10.83 5.62 7.82
N GLU A 206 -11.33 5.28 9.00
CA GLU A 206 -10.83 4.17 9.83
C GLU A 206 -11.26 2.79 9.30
N VAL A 207 -12.23 2.73 8.36
CA VAL A 207 -12.75 1.47 7.83
C VAL A 207 -11.82 0.92 6.74
N ALA A 208 -11.30 -0.27 6.97
CA ALA A 208 -10.44 -0.98 6.02
C ALA A 208 -11.23 -1.97 5.14
N GLY A 209 -12.28 -2.59 5.66
CA GLY A 209 -13.10 -3.53 4.92
C GLY A 209 -14.55 -3.56 5.36
N VAL A 210 -15.42 -3.91 4.42
CA VAL A 210 -16.87 -3.93 4.59
C VAL A 210 -17.45 -5.15 3.87
N TYR A 211 -18.41 -5.78 4.50
CA TYR A 211 -19.29 -6.77 3.87
C TYR A 211 -20.74 -6.45 4.23
N VAL A 212 -21.61 -6.36 3.21
CA VAL A 212 -23.03 -6.06 3.38
C VAL A 212 -23.83 -7.31 3.12
N GLU A 213 -24.62 -7.70 4.12
CA GLU A 213 -25.54 -8.85 4.06
C GLU A 213 -26.98 -8.36 4.10
N GLU A 214 -27.75 -8.80 3.12
CA GLU A 214 -29.16 -8.48 3.01
C GLU A 214 -29.99 -9.55 3.70
N GLU A 215 -30.78 -9.15 4.69
CA GLU A 215 -31.77 -9.99 5.34
C GLU A 215 -33.17 -9.42 5.15
N THR A 216 -34.18 -10.26 5.22
CA THR A 216 -35.58 -9.81 5.11
C THR A 216 -35.88 -8.77 6.21
N GLY A 217 -36.17 -7.53 5.80
CA GLY A 217 -36.52 -6.44 6.68
C GLY A 217 -35.39 -5.73 7.40
N ARG A 218 -34.12 -6.07 7.13
CA ARG A 218 -32.93 -5.38 7.65
C ARG A 218 -31.70 -5.61 6.80
N VAL A 219 -30.70 -4.78 7.02
CA VAL A 219 -29.36 -4.93 6.40
C VAL A 219 -28.32 -5.00 7.52
N ASN A 220 -27.46 -6.02 7.46
CA ASN A 220 -26.30 -6.15 8.34
C ASN A 220 -25.05 -5.66 7.60
N VAL A 221 -24.30 -4.78 8.22
CA VAL A 221 -23.04 -4.25 7.70
C VAL A 221 -21.91 -4.69 8.62
N TYR A 222 -21.09 -5.60 8.13
CA TYR A 222 -19.89 -6.04 8.85
C TYR A 222 -18.72 -5.17 8.42
N ALA A 223 -18.18 -4.42 9.37
CA ALA A 223 -17.09 -3.49 9.13
C ALA A 223 -15.91 -3.74 10.07
N HIS A 224 -14.72 -3.39 9.63
CA HIS A 224 -13.52 -3.50 10.46
C HIS A 224 -12.45 -2.48 10.07
N ASP A 225 -11.57 -2.16 11.02
CA ASP A 225 -10.32 -1.46 10.79
C ASP A 225 -9.25 -2.39 10.16
N ARG A 226 -8.04 -1.88 9.97
CA ARG A 226 -6.91 -2.66 9.42
C ARG A 226 -6.52 -3.87 10.26
N ASN A 227 -6.78 -3.81 11.57
CA ASN A 227 -6.49 -4.90 12.50
C ASN A 227 -7.63 -5.93 12.60
N GLY A 228 -8.74 -5.68 11.90
CA GLY A 228 -9.93 -6.52 11.97
C GLY A 228 -10.82 -6.23 13.17
N ASN A 229 -10.70 -5.06 13.81
CA ASN A 229 -11.52 -4.62 14.93
C ASN A 229 -12.58 -3.60 14.50
N LEU A 230 -13.62 -3.47 15.30
CA LEU A 230 -14.60 -2.40 15.18
C LEU A 230 -14.77 -1.76 16.56
N THR A 231 -14.28 -0.55 16.74
CA THR A 231 -14.47 0.21 17.98
C THR A 231 -15.84 0.87 18.01
N ASP A 232 -16.40 1.11 19.19
CA ASP A 232 -17.71 1.75 19.32
C ASP A 232 -17.74 3.16 18.71
N THR A 233 -16.63 3.87 18.73
CA THR A 233 -16.49 5.19 18.09
C THR A 233 -16.60 5.12 16.57
N VAL A 234 -15.92 4.15 15.95
CA VAL A 234 -15.99 3.93 14.50
C VAL A 234 -17.38 3.43 14.10
N LYS A 235 -17.96 2.53 14.89
CA LYS A 235 -19.32 2.05 14.69
C LYS A 235 -20.33 3.21 14.66
N ALA A 236 -20.29 4.11 15.64
CA ALA A 236 -21.18 5.27 15.70
C ALA A 236 -21.02 6.20 14.48
N LYS A 237 -19.77 6.43 14.02
CA LYS A 237 -19.51 7.19 12.78
C LYS A 237 -20.14 6.53 11.56
N ILE A 238 -20.00 5.22 11.44
CA ILE A 238 -20.59 4.45 10.34
C ILE A 238 -22.11 4.57 10.37
N GLU A 239 -22.74 4.36 11.52
CA GLU A 239 -24.20 4.46 11.68
C GLU A 239 -24.71 5.85 11.27
N THR A 240 -24.00 6.92 11.67
CA THR A 240 -24.35 8.30 11.27
C THR A 240 -24.26 8.52 9.76
N VAL A 241 -23.20 8.02 9.12
CA VAL A 241 -23.03 8.13 7.67
C VAL A 241 -24.09 7.32 6.93
N LEU A 242 -24.44 6.12 7.42
CA LEU A 242 -25.39 5.23 6.77
C LEU A 242 -26.84 5.75 6.81
N ASP A 243 -27.18 6.69 7.69
CA ASP A 243 -28.49 7.35 7.68
C ASP A 243 -28.76 8.05 6.33
N ASP A 244 -27.71 8.53 5.64
CA ASP A 244 -27.83 9.14 4.32
C ASP A 244 -27.94 8.11 3.17
N TYR A 245 -27.52 6.87 3.40
CA TYR A 245 -27.44 5.83 2.37
C TYR A 245 -28.51 4.75 2.47
N ARG A 246 -29.10 4.52 3.64
CA ARG A 246 -30.13 3.50 3.86
C ARG A 246 -31.46 3.86 3.24
N ALA A 247 -32.28 2.84 2.97
CA ALA A 247 -33.69 3.04 2.61
C ALA A 247 -34.50 3.51 3.84
N ALA A 248 -35.48 4.37 3.60
CA ALA A 248 -36.41 4.78 4.62
C ALA A 248 -37.18 3.56 5.18
N GLY A 249 -37.18 3.42 6.51
CA GLY A 249 -37.87 2.34 7.20
C GLY A 249 -37.15 0.98 7.25
N ILE A 250 -35.99 0.84 6.60
CA ILE A 250 -35.16 -0.36 6.71
C ILE A 250 -33.99 -0.10 7.68
N PRO A 251 -33.93 -0.82 8.83
CA PRO A 251 -32.84 -0.65 9.77
C PRO A 251 -31.55 -1.27 9.21
N VAL A 252 -30.46 -0.53 9.41
CA VAL A 252 -29.10 -1.00 9.14
C VAL A 252 -28.41 -1.26 10.47
N ARG A 253 -27.82 -2.43 10.63
CA ARG A 253 -27.03 -2.82 11.80
C ARG A 253 -25.55 -2.89 11.47
N VAL A 254 -24.71 -2.18 12.20
CA VAL A 254 -23.27 -2.24 12.06
C VAL A 254 -22.70 -3.24 13.08
N LEU A 255 -22.03 -4.26 12.57
CA LEU A 255 -21.52 -5.41 13.33
C LEU A 255 -20.01 -5.59 13.10
N PRO A 256 -19.28 -6.07 14.09
CA PRO A 256 -17.88 -6.44 13.90
C PRO A 256 -17.77 -7.71 13.07
N VAL A 257 -16.68 -7.84 12.32
CA VAL A 257 -16.32 -9.10 11.65
C VAL A 257 -15.76 -10.11 12.64
N THR A 258 -15.93 -11.40 12.34
CA THR A 258 -15.28 -12.48 13.09
C THR A 258 -13.89 -12.69 12.54
N ARG A 259 -12.86 -12.47 13.37
CA ARG A 259 -11.46 -12.68 12.97
C ARG A 259 -11.10 -14.15 13.09
N LYS A 260 -10.58 -14.70 11.99
CA LYS A 260 -9.99 -16.04 11.94
C LYS A 260 -8.48 -15.91 11.86
N SER A 261 -7.82 -16.09 13.00
CA SER A 261 -6.35 -16.13 13.05
C SER A 261 -5.84 -17.38 12.36
N VAL A 262 -4.94 -17.22 11.40
CA VAL A 262 -4.34 -18.32 10.65
C VAL A 262 -2.86 -18.42 10.99
N ASP A 263 -2.50 -19.49 11.64
CA ASP A 263 -1.09 -19.82 11.88
C ASP A 263 -0.49 -20.45 10.63
N VAL A 264 0.74 -20.05 10.32
CA VAL A 264 1.47 -20.54 9.15
C VAL A 264 2.78 -21.18 9.60
N ASP A 265 2.91 -22.47 9.32
CA ASP A 265 4.18 -23.23 9.47
C ASP A 265 4.61 -23.70 8.08
N VAL A 266 5.66 -23.08 7.55
CA VAL A 266 6.15 -23.31 6.20
C VAL A 266 7.61 -23.71 6.21
N THR A 267 7.93 -24.74 5.42
CA THR A 267 9.29 -25.16 5.13
C THR A 267 9.66 -24.72 3.72
N ILE A 268 10.73 -23.95 3.61
CA ILE A 268 11.23 -23.41 2.35
C ILE A 268 12.57 -24.07 2.05
N THR A 269 12.65 -24.79 0.93
CA THR A 269 13.88 -25.38 0.44
C THR A 269 14.60 -24.36 -0.45
N LEU A 270 15.85 -24.06 -0.11
CA LEU A 270 16.69 -23.12 -0.82
C LEU A 270 17.63 -23.83 -1.80
N THR A 271 17.87 -23.20 -2.94
CA THR A 271 18.87 -23.66 -3.93
C THR A 271 20.29 -23.60 -3.36
N ASN A 272 20.56 -22.62 -2.49
CA ASN A 272 21.85 -22.43 -1.84
C ASN A 272 21.69 -22.38 -0.30
N LYS A 273 22.21 -23.39 0.38
CA LYS A 273 22.13 -23.51 1.86
C LYS A 273 22.89 -22.42 2.61
N ASN A 274 23.86 -21.77 1.98
CA ASN A 274 24.61 -20.66 2.59
C ASN A 274 23.78 -19.35 2.65
N ALA A 275 22.63 -19.30 1.99
CA ALA A 275 21.70 -18.18 2.03
C ALA A 275 20.70 -18.23 3.19
N VAL A 276 20.79 -19.25 4.06
CA VAL A 276 19.97 -19.35 5.28
C VAL A 276 20.35 -18.23 6.23
N THR A 277 19.57 -17.16 6.24
CA THR A 277 19.79 -16.03 7.14
C THR A 277 18.50 -15.67 7.88
N THR A 278 18.63 -15.20 9.11
CA THR A 278 17.49 -14.71 9.91
C THR A 278 16.80 -13.54 9.20
N THR A 279 17.57 -12.72 8.48
CA THR A 279 17.03 -11.61 7.69
C THR A 279 16.10 -12.09 6.59
N PHE A 280 16.47 -13.18 5.90
CA PHE A 280 15.61 -13.78 4.86
C PHE A 280 14.33 -14.38 5.46
N GLN A 281 14.43 -15.10 6.58
CA GLN A 281 13.28 -15.62 7.31
C GLN A 281 12.31 -14.50 7.71
N ASN A 282 12.83 -13.40 8.28
CA ASN A 282 12.04 -12.25 8.68
C ASN A 282 11.34 -11.58 7.48
N LYS A 283 12.04 -11.49 6.33
CA LYS A 283 11.45 -10.95 5.09
C LYS A 283 10.28 -11.81 4.62
N VAL A 284 10.45 -13.12 4.60
CA VAL A 284 9.36 -14.05 4.20
C VAL A 284 8.21 -13.97 5.19
N ALA A 285 8.47 -13.95 6.50
CA ALA A 285 7.44 -13.81 7.53
C ALA A 285 6.64 -12.52 7.37
N LEU A 286 7.31 -11.41 7.05
CA LEU A 286 6.66 -10.13 6.80
C LEU A 286 5.73 -10.20 5.59
N GLU A 287 6.18 -10.78 4.47
CA GLU A 287 5.37 -10.87 3.26
C GLU A 287 4.15 -11.78 3.45
N ILE A 288 4.30 -12.92 4.14
CA ILE A 288 3.18 -13.79 4.50
C ILE A 288 2.18 -13.03 5.39
N SER A 289 2.67 -12.38 6.44
CA SER A 289 1.81 -11.63 7.36
C SER A 289 1.12 -10.47 6.65
N ARG A 290 1.83 -9.76 5.76
CA ARG A 290 1.29 -8.69 4.94
C ARG A 290 0.16 -9.18 4.05
N TYR A 291 0.37 -10.29 3.36
CA TYR A 291 -0.65 -10.88 2.50
C TYR A 291 -1.90 -11.28 3.29
N LEU A 292 -1.75 -12.03 4.38
CA LEU A 292 -2.88 -12.45 5.22
C LEU A 292 -3.63 -11.26 5.81
N ASN A 293 -2.92 -10.20 6.23
CA ASN A 293 -3.53 -9.00 6.78
C ASN A 293 -4.15 -8.08 5.72
N SER A 294 -3.78 -8.23 4.44
CA SER A 294 -4.38 -7.49 3.33
C SER A 294 -5.66 -8.13 2.79
N MET A 295 -5.97 -9.37 3.20
CA MET A 295 -7.16 -10.08 2.74
C MET A 295 -8.44 -9.35 3.13
N GLN A 296 -9.39 -9.32 2.20
CA GLN A 296 -10.68 -8.67 2.39
C GLN A 296 -11.64 -9.57 3.19
N THR A 297 -12.69 -8.96 3.73
CA THR A 297 -13.79 -9.71 4.37
C THR A 297 -14.37 -10.72 3.39
N SER A 298 -14.68 -11.93 3.84
CA SER A 298 -15.20 -13.04 3.01
C SER A 298 -14.22 -13.61 1.98
N GLN A 299 -12.98 -13.12 1.91
CA GLN A 299 -11.98 -13.64 0.99
C GLN A 299 -11.36 -14.91 1.55
N SER A 300 -11.53 -16.03 0.83
CA SER A 300 -10.97 -17.32 1.18
C SER A 300 -9.47 -17.39 0.89
N LEU A 301 -8.70 -18.03 1.76
CA LEU A 301 -7.29 -18.27 1.55
C LEU A 301 -7.07 -19.45 0.60
N ILE A 302 -6.41 -19.20 -0.51
CA ILE A 302 -6.01 -20.20 -1.49
C ILE A 302 -4.52 -20.50 -1.28
N LEU A 303 -4.20 -21.75 -0.95
CA LEU A 303 -2.83 -22.13 -0.60
C LEU A 303 -1.83 -21.93 -1.75
N SER A 304 -2.26 -22.16 -3.00
CA SER A 304 -1.42 -21.95 -4.18
C SER A 304 -1.05 -20.49 -4.42
N GLU A 305 -1.92 -19.56 -4.04
CA GLU A 305 -1.60 -18.13 -4.09
C GLU A 305 -0.51 -17.78 -3.06
N LEU A 306 -0.62 -18.32 -1.85
CA LEU A 306 0.39 -18.11 -0.82
C LEU A 306 1.76 -18.68 -1.24
N ILE A 307 1.78 -19.89 -1.86
CA ILE A 307 3.00 -20.45 -2.46
C ILE A 307 3.57 -19.51 -3.52
N SER A 308 2.74 -18.98 -4.39
CA SER A 308 3.16 -18.05 -5.46
C SER A 308 3.79 -16.78 -4.90
N ILE A 309 3.20 -16.20 -3.86
CA ILE A 309 3.72 -15.01 -3.19
C ILE A 309 5.09 -15.27 -2.58
N ILE A 310 5.24 -16.39 -1.86
CA ILE A 310 6.53 -16.77 -1.28
C ILE A 310 7.59 -16.96 -2.39
N LYS A 311 7.28 -17.70 -3.45
CA LYS A 311 8.20 -17.90 -4.57
C LYS A 311 8.55 -16.60 -5.30
N TYR A 312 7.67 -15.59 -5.24
CA TYR A 312 7.92 -14.30 -5.88
C TYR A 312 8.96 -13.43 -5.13
N ILE A 313 9.20 -13.71 -3.84
CA ILE A 313 10.19 -12.96 -3.03
C ILE A 313 11.60 -13.11 -3.59
N ASP A 314 11.97 -14.35 -3.98
CA ASP A 314 13.22 -14.65 -4.67
C ASP A 314 13.09 -15.95 -5.45
N ARG A 315 12.79 -15.85 -6.74
CA ARG A 315 12.58 -17.02 -7.63
C ARG A 315 13.83 -17.84 -7.90
N GLN A 316 15.01 -17.24 -7.73
CA GLN A 316 16.27 -17.95 -7.98
C GLN A 316 16.74 -18.70 -6.75
N LEU A 317 16.44 -18.17 -5.56
CA LEU A 317 16.86 -18.74 -4.29
C LEU A 317 15.89 -19.79 -3.77
N ILE A 318 14.57 -19.61 -3.95
CA ILE A 318 13.55 -20.52 -3.43
C ILE A 318 13.26 -21.63 -4.43
N TYR A 319 13.71 -22.84 -4.08
CA TYR A 319 13.47 -24.03 -4.90
C TYR A 319 12.07 -24.60 -4.69
N ASP A 320 11.68 -24.86 -3.43
CA ASP A 320 10.37 -25.42 -3.11
C ASP A 320 9.79 -24.83 -1.81
N VAL A 321 8.45 -24.90 -1.70
CA VAL A 321 7.68 -24.39 -0.57
C VAL A 321 6.65 -25.44 -0.16
N SER A 322 6.72 -25.91 1.07
CA SER A 322 5.78 -26.87 1.64
C SER A 322 5.19 -26.34 2.95
N PHE A 323 3.88 -26.52 3.12
CA PHE A 323 3.17 -26.08 4.32
C PHE A 323 2.86 -27.26 5.24
N THR A 324 3.15 -27.08 6.52
CA THR A 324 2.64 -27.96 7.58
C THR A 324 1.26 -27.44 8.04
N THR A 325 1.12 -26.12 8.11
CA THR A 325 -0.12 -25.40 8.43
C THR A 325 -0.18 -24.13 7.59
N PRO A 326 -1.31 -23.83 6.93
CA PRO A 326 -2.52 -24.65 6.77
C PRO A 326 -2.31 -25.81 5.79
N THR A 327 -3.07 -26.91 5.97
CA THR A 327 -2.99 -28.12 5.12
C THR A 327 -3.77 -28.01 3.82
N GLY A 328 -4.55 -26.95 3.63
CA GLY A 328 -5.38 -26.71 2.45
C GLY A 328 -5.99 -25.32 2.45
N ASN A 329 -6.86 -25.08 1.49
CA ASN A 329 -7.57 -23.82 1.36
C ASN A 329 -8.49 -23.57 2.56
N ILE A 330 -8.57 -22.31 3.02
CA ILE A 330 -9.46 -21.91 4.11
C ILE A 330 -10.60 -21.10 3.51
N VAL A 331 -11.80 -21.66 3.56
CA VAL A 331 -13.03 -20.99 3.10
C VAL A 331 -13.61 -20.19 4.24
N LEU A 332 -14.02 -18.94 3.96
CA LEU A 332 -14.63 -18.03 4.90
C LEU A 332 -16.13 -17.84 4.64
N LEU A 333 -16.85 -17.53 5.71
CA LEU A 333 -18.20 -16.98 5.64
C LEU A 333 -18.16 -15.49 5.34
N GLY A 334 -19.30 -14.91 4.92
CA GLY A 334 -19.37 -13.49 4.55
C GLY A 334 -18.91 -12.51 5.64
N SER A 335 -19.18 -12.83 6.90
CA SER A 335 -18.82 -12.01 8.07
C SER A 335 -17.44 -12.30 8.67
N GLU A 336 -16.66 -13.21 8.07
CA GLU A 336 -15.34 -13.59 8.58
C GLU A 336 -14.21 -12.88 7.83
N ILE A 337 -13.08 -12.70 8.50
CA ILE A 337 -11.86 -12.16 7.94
C ILE A 337 -10.62 -12.93 8.43
N ILE A 338 -9.67 -13.18 7.52
CA ILE A 338 -8.38 -13.76 7.89
C ILE A 338 -7.45 -12.67 8.42
N ARG A 339 -6.72 -13.01 9.48
CA ARG A 339 -5.57 -12.26 9.98
C ARG A 339 -4.44 -13.21 10.30
N ALA A 340 -3.21 -12.73 10.12
CA ALA A 340 -2.03 -13.51 10.42
C ALA A 340 -1.97 -13.85 11.92
N GLY A 341 -1.79 -15.12 12.19
CA GLY A 341 -1.42 -15.64 13.50
C GLY A 341 0.10 -15.78 13.62
N ASN A 342 0.56 -16.86 14.21
CA ASN A 342 1.99 -17.15 14.31
C ASN A 342 2.52 -17.62 12.96
N VAL A 343 3.61 -16.99 12.49
CA VAL A 343 4.28 -17.38 11.25
C VAL A 343 5.64 -17.99 11.59
N THR A 344 5.76 -19.29 11.39
CA THR A 344 6.97 -20.06 11.61
C THR A 344 7.58 -20.49 10.29
N ILE A 345 8.85 -20.14 10.06
CA ILE A 345 9.56 -20.45 8.83
C ILE A 345 10.75 -21.34 9.12
N LYS A 346 10.81 -22.48 8.44
CA LYS A 346 11.92 -23.41 8.46
C LYS A 346 12.63 -23.33 7.10
N LEU A 347 13.94 -23.07 7.10
CA LEU A 347 14.76 -23.05 5.89
C LEU A 347 15.59 -24.34 5.84
N GLN A 348 15.61 -24.98 4.65
CA GLN A 348 16.38 -26.21 4.37
C GLN A 348 17.30 -26.04 3.16
#